data_79b4a4a30ce9712fcd8bd3a4afd0e7b5
#
_entry.id   79b4a4a30ce9712fcd8bd3a4afd0e7b5
#
_cell.length_a   1.000
_cell.length_b   1.000
_cell.length_c   1.000
_cell.angle_alpha   90.00
_cell.angle_beta   90.00
_cell.angle_gamma   90.00
#
_symmetry.space_group_name_H-M   'P 1'
#
loop_
_entity.id
_entity.type
_entity.pdbx_description
1 polymer ?
#
loop_
_entity_poly.entity_id
_entity_poly.type
_entity_poly.pdbx_seq_one_letter_code
_entity_poly.pdbx_strand_id
1 'polypeptide(L)'
;MEQSFPKRPFRTHGGAHVPHHKNTAHTETRVMPPPDEITLPMTQHIGAPCVPCVKKGDHVYVGTKVADSDAYVSVPIHSSVSGTVKEIKKVIMPGGQAVDAVIITSDGLMEHDPAVCPPPEIKTKQQLADAARASGLVGLGGAGAFSGLKLNVPPDKKIDTLIVNVAECEPYITSDHREALENGKNVLAGIYKIKEILDVHRVIIAIEDNKPDAIEALTRIADDPKMDPNDEVRVLKLHASYPQGAEKVLVQAATGRKVPAGGLPADVGCLVMNIGSVSFLASYMRTGMPLTMKRVTVDGSAVQNPQNVIVPIGTKIREVMEFCGGYTEEPQKLIMGGPMMGVAVTTDELPVLKQNNGLLAFGAEEARLLEPTDCIRCGRCVAACPMNLVPAKLEKYAERKDVEMLKKLDIMTCMECGCCAFSCPAKRRIVQAIRLGKYYVKKEAAKK
;
A
#
# COMPACT_ATOMS: atom_id res chain seq x y z
N MET A 1 -4.74 34.25 0.71
CA MET A 1 -4.29 33.98 2.09
C MET A 1 -3.33 32.81 2.02
N GLU A 2 -2.04 33.04 2.26
CA GLU A 2 -1.05 31.97 2.43
C GLU A 2 -1.51 31.08 3.58
N GLN A 3 -1.90 29.86 3.28
CA GLN A 3 -2.22 28.90 4.32
C GLN A 3 -0.91 28.46 4.99
N SER A 4 -0.63 28.97 6.16
CA SER A 4 0.53 28.57 6.95
C SER A 4 0.51 27.06 7.21
N PHE A 5 1.71 26.45 7.25
CA PHE A 5 1.85 25.04 7.62
C PHE A 5 1.36 24.80 9.06
N PRO A 6 0.68 23.69 9.33
CA PRO A 6 0.28 23.35 10.70
C PRO A 6 1.51 23.07 11.55
N LYS A 7 1.60 23.70 12.71
CA LYS A 7 2.69 23.46 13.68
C LYS A 7 2.53 22.11 14.41
N ARG A 8 1.32 21.58 14.45
CA ARG A 8 0.95 20.30 15.06
C ARG A 8 -0.24 19.70 14.32
N PRO A 9 -0.43 18.36 14.39
CA PRO A 9 -1.55 17.72 13.73
C PRO A 9 -2.90 18.13 14.32
N PHE A 10 -3.91 18.17 13.47
CA PHE A 10 -5.29 18.36 13.90
C PHE A 10 -5.83 17.07 14.53
N ARG A 11 -6.77 17.24 15.48
CA ARG A 11 -7.40 16.10 16.16
C ARG A 11 -8.25 15.29 15.19
N THR A 12 -8.05 13.98 15.20
CA THR A 12 -8.88 13.00 14.49
C THR A 12 -9.81 12.27 15.46
N HIS A 13 -10.80 11.56 14.93
CA HIS A 13 -11.77 10.79 15.74
C HIS A 13 -11.43 9.29 15.69
N GLY A 14 -11.75 8.57 16.76
CA GLY A 14 -11.62 7.12 16.83
C GLY A 14 -10.17 6.63 16.81
N GLY A 15 -9.97 5.45 16.25
CA GLY A 15 -8.69 4.77 16.23
C GLY A 15 -8.56 3.72 17.35
N ALA A 16 -7.44 3.01 17.30
CA ALA A 16 -7.07 2.01 18.28
C ALA A 16 -5.59 2.14 18.66
N HIS A 17 -5.27 1.95 19.93
CA HIS A 17 -3.89 1.82 20.37
C HIS A 17 -3.44 0.37 20.15
N VAL A 18 -2.74 0.12 19.07
CA VAL A 18 -2.17 -1.19 18.75
C VAL A 18 -0.69 -1.24 19.15
N PRO A 19 -0.18 -2.36 19.66
CA PRO A 19 1.25 -2.53 19.90
C PRO A 19 2.02 -2.34 18.59
N HIS A 20 3.13 -1.60 18.62
CA HIS A 20 3.81 -1.20 17.38
C HIS A 20 4.66 -2.32 16.75
N HIS A 21 5.37 -3.13 17.57
CA HIS A 21 6.23 -4.23 17.11
C HIS A 21 7.14 -3.86 15.93
N LYS A 22 7.80 -2.71 15.97
CA LYS A 22 8.68 -2.21 14.90
C LYS A 22 10.08 -2.83 14.98
N ASN A 23 10.17 -4.17 15.03
CA ASN A 23 11.41 -4.91 15.31
C ASN A 23 12.51 -4.64 14.28
N THR A 24 12.13 -4.38 13.03
CA THR A 24 13.05 -4.20 11.89
C THR A 24 13.36 -2.73 11.57
N ALA A 25 12.93 -1.78 12.43
CA ALA A 25 13.08 -0.35 12.20
C ALA A 25 14.53 0.10 12.00
N HIS A 26 15.46 -0.50 12.77
CA HIS A 26 16.88 -0.12 12.80
C HIS A 26 17.78 -1.06 11.99
N THR A 27 17.22 -2.03 11.28
CA THR A 27 17.97 -2.97 10.44
C THR A 27 17.99 -2.45 9.00
N GLU A 28 19.18 -2.33 8.40
CA GLU A 28 19.33 -1.95 6.99
C GLU A 28 18.63 -2.94 6.07
N THR A 29 18.09 -2.42 4.97
CA THR A 29 17.40 -3.25 4.00
C THR A 29 18.39 -4.10 3.21
N ARG A 30 18.11 -5.40 3.13
CA ARG A 30 18.88 -6.34 2.29
C ARG A 30 18.22 -6.50 0.94
N VAL A 31 19.04 -6.70 -0.10
CA VAL A 31 18.56 -7.01 -1.45
C VAL A 31 18.61 -8.54 -1.64
N MET A 32 17.48 -9.12 -1.99
CA MET A 32 17.40 -10.55 -2.28
C MET A 32 18.00 -10.85 -3.67
N PRO A 33 18.82 -11.90 -3.83
CA PRO A 33 19.24 -12.37 -5.15
C PRO A 33 18.03 -12.81 -5.98
N PRO A 34 18.16 -12.91 -7.33
CA PRO A 34 17.07 -13.41 -8.15
C PRO A 34 16.67 -14.83 -7.75
N PRO A 35 15.36 -15.13 -7.66
CA PRO A 35 14.88 -16.51 -7.47
C PRO A 35 15.02 -17.31 -8.79
N ASP A 36 14.94 -18.63 -8.69
CA ASP A 36 14.95 -19.50 -9.88
C ASP A 36 13.71 -19.35 -10.75
N GLU A 37 12.58 -18.96 -10.16
CA GLU A 37 11.30 -18.81 -10.83
C GLU A 37 10.48 -17.68 -10.22
N ILE A 38 9.83 -16.88 -11.06
CA ILE A 38 8.83 -15.90 -10.62
C ILE A 38 7.45 -16.22 -11.16
N THR A 39 6.43 -15.84 -10.38
CA THR A 39 5.02 -15.94 -10.78
C THR A 39 4.40 -14.55 -10.80
N LEU A 40 3.94 -14.12 -11.96
CA LEU A 40 3.33 -12.80 -12.16
C LEU A 40 1.83 -12.93 -12.44
N PRO A 41 0.95 -12.86 -11.42
CA PRO A 41 -0.50 -12.89 -11.63
C PRO A 41 -0.97 -11.68 -12.41
N MET A 42 -1.98 -11.86 -13.27
CA MET A 42 -2.55 -10.77 -14.09
C MET A 42 -3.34 -9.74 -13.29
N THR A 43 -3.54 -9.98 -12.00
CA THR A 43 -4.22 -9.05 -11.06
C THR A 43 -3.25 -8.65 -9.96
N GLN A 44 -2.55 -7.52 -10.12
CA GLN A 44 -1.62 -6.95 -9.14
C GLN A 44 -1.98 -5.51 -8.72
N HIS A 45 -3.21 -5.08 -8.99
CA HIS A 45 -3.71 -3.73 -8.70
C HIS A 45 -5.23 -3.73 -8.60
N ILE A 46 -5.80 -2.67 -8.05
CA ILE A 46 -7.24 -2.42 -8.11
C ILE A 46 -7.58 -1.97 -9.53
N GLY A 47 -8.50 -2.67 -10.19
CA GLY A 47 -8.94 -2.38 -11.55
C GLY A 47 -9.14 -3.64 -12.38
N ALA A 48 -9.12 -3.49 -13.70
CA ALA A 48 -9.24 -4.60 -14.61
C ALA A 48 -7.95 -5.44 -14.64
N PRO A 49 -8.04 -6.78 -14.70
CA PRO A 49 -6.86 -7.62 -14.86
C PRO A 49 -6.14 -7.32 -16.18
N CYS A 50 -4.82 -7.52 -16.17
CA CYS A 50 -4.02 -7.47 -17.40
C CYS A 50 -4.22 -8.74 -18.24
N VAL A 51 -3.86 -8.64 -19.53
CA VAL A 51 -3.78 -9.76 -20.46
C VAL A 51 -2.30 -9.99 -20.79
N PRO A 52 -1.80 -11.24 -20.77
CA PRO A 52 -0.42 -11.53 -21.17
C PRO A 52 -0.14 -11.06 -22.60
N CYS A 53 0.99 -10.40 -22.81
CA CYS A 53 1.51 -10.01 -24.13
C CYS A 53 2.75 -10.84 -24.55
N VAL A 54 3.07 -11.87 -23.78
CA VAL A 54 4.12 -12.86 -24.04
C VAL A 54 3.53 -14.25 -24.11
N LYS A 55 4.28 -15.20 -24.68
CA LYS A 55 3.91 -16.62 -24.80
C LYS A 55 5.02 -17.54 -24.27
N LYS A 56 4.69 -18.79 -24.03
CA LYS A 56 5.65 -19.82 -23.63
C LYS A 56 6.82 -19.87 -24.60
N GLY A 57 8.04 -19.86 -24.06
CA GLY A 57 9.29 -19.89 -24.79
C GLY A 57 9.88 -18.53 -25.15
N ASP A 58 9.13 -17.43 -24.94
CA ASP A 58 9.68 -16.08 -25.13
C ASP A 58 10.77 -15.82 -24.11
N HIS A 59 11.90 -15.23 -24.56
CA HIS A 59 12.90 -14.69 -23.64
C HIS A 59 12.50 -13.28 -23.21
N VAL A 60 12.66 -12.98 -21.93
CA VAL A 60 12.35 -11.69 -21.32
C VAL A 60 13.53 -11.21 -20.48
N TYR A 61 13.62 -9.91 -20.30
CA TYR A 61 14.61 -9.22 -19.49
C TYR A 61 13.97 -8.53 -18.29
N VAL A 62 14.76 -8.08 -17.32
CA VAL A 62 14.28 -7.22 -16.23
C VAL A 62 13.72 -5.93 -16.85
N GLY A 63 12.44 -5.66 -16.60
CA GLY A 63 11.74 -4.51 -17.18
C GLY A 63 10.94 -4.80 -18.44
N THR A 64 11.07 -5.96 -19.07
CA THR A 64 10.22 -6.35 -20.20
C THR A 64 8.75 -6.38 -19.78
N LYS A 65 7.89 -5.69 -20.55
CA LYS A 65 6.45 -5.70 -20.32
C LYS A 65 5.87 -7.05 -20.71
N VAL A 66 5.33 -7.78 -19.73
CA VAL A 66 4.79 -9.14 -19.92
C VAL A 66 3.27 -9.18 -19.97
N ALA A 67 2.61 -8.14 -19.46
CA ALA A 67 1.15 -8.03 -19.55
C ALA A 67 0.70 -6.57 -19.48
N ASP A 68 -0.44 -6.26 -20.11
CA ASP A 68 -1.08 -4.94 -20.09
C ASP A 68 -2.60 -5.07 -20.26
N SER A 69 -3.32 -3.94 -20.21
CA SER A 69 -4.77 -3.84 -20.46
C SER A 69 -5.11 -2.44 -20.95
N ASP A 70 -6.03 -2.33 -21.90
CA ASP A 70 -6.54 -1.05 -22.39
C ASP A 70 -7.59 -0.41 -21.46
N ALA A 71 -7.92 -1.09 -20.34
CA ALA A 71 -8.86 -0.57 -19.39
C ALA A 71 -8.32 0.70 -18.70
N TYR A 72 -9.18 1.68 -18.48
CA TYR A 72 -8.83 2.96 -17.85
C TYR A 72 -8.17 2.80 -16.48
N VAL A 73 -8.63 1.83 -15.67
CA VAL A 73 -8.03 1.50 -14.38
C VAL A 73 -7.25 0.19 -14.53
N SER A 74 -6.04 0.30 -15.01
CA SER A 74 -5.08 -0.81 -15.14
C SER A 74 -3.66 -0.27 -15.28
N VAL A 75 -2.66 -1.07 -14.88
CA VAL A 75 -1.25 -0.77 -15.06
C VAL A 75 -0.51 -2.00 -15.57
N PRO A 76 0.46 -1.86 -16.49
CA PRO A 76 1.22 -2.98 -17.03
C PRO A 76 2.01 -3.73 -15.97
N ILE A 77 2.29 -4.98 -16.24
CA ILE A 77 3.12 -5.87 -15.43
C ILE A 77 4.42 -6.12 -16.21
N HIS A 78 5.54 -6.00 -15.49
CA HIS A 78 6.88 -6.17 -16.06
C HIS A 78 7.60 -7.35 -15.40
N SER A 79 8.47 -8.00 -16.15
CA SER A 79 9.34 -9.04 -15.58
C SER A 79 10.31 -8.44 -14.58
N SER A 80 10.48 -9.11 -13.46
CA SER A 80 11.44 -8.75 -12.41
C SER A 80 12.76 -9.52 -12.51
N VAL A 81 12.86 -10.45 -13.47
CA VAL A 81 14.06 -11.23 -13.77
C VAL A 81 14.29 -11.30 -15.28
N SER A 82 15.52 -11.59 -15.70
CA SER A 82 15.79 -12.10 -17.05
C SER A 82 15.60 -13.61 -17.10
N GLY A 83 15.19 -14.15 -18.25
CA GLY A 83 14.95 -15.58 -18.41
C GLY A 83 13.89 -15.92 -19.46
N THR A 84 13.28 -17.08 -19.32
CA THR A 84 12.34 -17.63 -20.31
C THR A 84 10.94 -17.83 -19.74
N VAL A 85 9.92 -17.42 -20.46
CA VAL A 85 8.51 -17.70 -20.12
C VAL A 85 8.28 -19.21 -20.18
N LYS A 86 8.12 -19.82 -19.01
CA LYS A 86 7.91 -21.25 -18.85
C LYS A 86 6.52 -21.68 -19.27
N GLU A 87 5.51 -20.97 -18.78
CA GLU A 87 4.10 -21.25 -19.04
C GLU A 87 3.20 -20.06 -18.61
N ILE A 88 1.97 -20.07 -19.11
CA ILE A 88 0.88 -19.23 -18.59
C ILE A 88 -0.18 -20.17 -18.03
N LYS A 89 -0.48 -20.03 -16.74
CA LYS A 89 -1.47 -20.89 -16.06
C LYS A 89 -2.30 -20.14 -15.03
N LYS A 90 -3.39 -20.75 -14.60
CA LYS A 90 -4.19 -20.20 -13.50
C LYS A 90 -3.53 -20.46 -12.14
N VAL A 91 -3.49 -19.41 -11.33
CA VAL A 91 -3.07 -19.47 -9.92
C VAL A 91 -4.21 -18.98 -9.03
N ILE A 92 -4.27 -19.51 -7.81
CA ILE A 92 -5.28 -19.08 -6.82
C ILE A 92 -4.70 -17.92 -6.02
N MET A 93 -5.41 -16.81 -6.02
CA MET A 93 -5.05 -15.62 -5.25
C MET A 93 -5.55 -15.70 -3.79
N PRO A 94 -5.04 -14.87 -2.87
CA PRO A 94 -5.45 -14.88 -1.45
C PRO A 94 -6.97 -14.81 -1.23
N GLY A 95 -7.71 -14.17 -2.14
CA GLY A 95 -9.17 -14.11 -2.12
C GLY A 95 -9.90 -15.35 -2.65
N GLY A 96 -9.17 -16.42 -3.01
CA GLY A 96 -9.73 -17.66 -3.57
C GLY A 96 -10.08 -17.59 -5.07
N GLN A 97 -9.81 -16.46 -5.74
CA GLN A 97 -10.07 -16.30 -7.17
C GLN A 97 -8.94 -16.93 -7.99
N ALA A 98 -9.30 -17.68 -9.04
CA ALA A 98 -8.36 -18.16 -10.03
C ALA A 98 -8.10 -17.07 -11.07
N VAL A 99 -6.83 -16.66 -11.22
CA VAL A 99 -6.39 -15.67 -12.20
C VAL A 99 -5.27 -16.25 -13.06
N ASP A 100 -5.14 -15.79 -14.30
CA ASP A 100 -4.01 -16.16 -15.13
C ASP A 100 -2.72 -15.55 -14.55
N ALA A 101 -1.61 -16.25 -14.70
CA ALA A 101 -0.28 -15.81 -14.28
C ALA A 101 0.76 -16.23 -15.32
N VAL A 102 1.72 -15.35 -15.59
CA VAL A 102 2.92 -15.64 -16.36
C VAL A 102 3.98 -16.19 -15.41
N ILE A 103 4.49 -17.38 -15.69
CA ILE A 103 5.56 -18.02 -14.95
C ILE A 103 6.86 -17.87 -15.77
N ILE A 104 7.91 -17.35 -15.14
CA ILE A 104 9.19 -17.12 -15.79
C ILE A 104 10.26 -17.86 -15.00
N THR A 105 11.02 -18.72 -15.70
CA THR A 105 12.24 -19.33 -15.17
C THR A 105 13.38 -18.33 -15.35
N SER A 106 14.01 -17.94 -14.26
CA SER A 106 15.15 -17.02 -14.25
C SER A 106 16.40 -17.70 -14.83
N ASP A 107 17.24 -16.94 -15.52
CA ASP A 107 18.58 -17.34 -15.92
C ASP A 107 19.65 -16.89 -14.90
N GLY A 108 19.25 -16.17 -13.85
CA GLY A 108 20.12 -15.63 -12.80
C GLY A 108 20.96 -14.43 -13.21
N LEU A 109 20.92 -14.01 -14.47
CA LEU A 109 21.80 -12.94 -15.01
C LEU A 109 21.30 -11.53 -14.70
N MET A 110 20.00 -11.37 -14.48
CA MET A 110 19.36 -10.06 -14.22
C MET A 110 19.64 -9.02 -15.31
N GLU A 111 19.75 -9.46 -16.56
CA GLU A 111 19.95 -8.55 -17.69
C GLU A 111 18.75 -7.63 -17.87
N HIS A 112 19.01 -6.33 -18.02
CA HIS A 112 17.98 -5.33 -18.22
C HIS A 112 17.50 -5.33 -19.68
N ASP A 113 16.21 -5.09 -19.89
CA ASP A 113 15.64 -4.93 -21.21
C ASP A 113 16.34 -3.73 -21.90
N PRO A 114 16.94 -3.93 -23.09
CA PRO A 114 17.58 -2.85 -23.85
C PRO A 114 16.65 -1.67 -24.19
N ALA A 115 15.34 -1.88 -24.18
CA ALA A 115 14.34 -0.84 -24.40
C ALA A 115 14.10 0.04 -23.15
N VAL A 116 14.62 -0.34 -21.99
CA VAL A 116 14.49 0.46 -20.76
C VAL A 116 15.37 1.70 -20.88
N CYS A 117 14.73 2.85 -20.99
CA CYS A 117 15.38 4.15 -21.01
C CYS A 117 14.51 5.18 -20.26
N PRO A 118 15.11 6.27 -19.76
CA PRO A 118 14.35 7.34 -19.12
C PRO A 118 13.22 7.82 -20.04
N PRO A 119 12.02 8.08 -19.50
CA PRO A 119 10.94 8.65 -20.29
C PRO A 119 11.34 10.05 -20.81
N PRO A 120 10.72 10.52 -21.91
CA PRO A 120 10.86 11.91 -22.34
C PRO A 120 10.57 12.88 -21.18
N GLU A 121 11.07 14.11 -21.31
CA GLU A 121 10.84 15.13 -20.29
C GLU A 121 9.36 15.32 -20.00
N ILE A 122 8.98 15.15 -18.72
CA ILE A 122 7.59 15.22 -18.25
C ILE A 122 7.29 16.67 -17.84
N LYS A 123 6.36 17.31 -18.55
CA LYS A 123 5.97 18.72 -18.35
C LYS A 123 4.49 18.92 -18.00
N THR A 124 3.65 17.91 -18.20
CA THR A 124 2.21 18.02 -17.99
C THR A 124 1.69 16.96 -17.05
N LYS A 125 0.52 17.22 -16.42
CA LYS A 125 -0.18 16.27 -15.56
C LYS A 125 -0.49 14.95 -16.28
N GLN A 126 -0.89 15.03 -17.55
CA GLN A 126 -1.18 13.85 -18.37
C GLN A 126 0.10 13.02 -18.57
N GLN A 127 1.22 13.65 -18.95
CA GLN A 127 2.50 12.96 -19.13
C GLN A 127 2.98 12.31 -17.82
N LEU A 128 2.74 12.96 -16.66
CA LEU A 128 3.07 12.39 -15.35
C LEU A 128 2.22 11.16 -15.04
N ALA A 129 0.92 11.22 -15.33
CA ALA A 129 0.00 10.10 -15.16
C ALA A 129 0.35 8.93 -16.10
N ASP A 130 0.70 9.23 -17.36
CA ASP A 130 1.12 8.25 -18.36
C ASP A 130 2.44 7.58 -17.96
N ALA A 131 3.40 8.36 -17.46
CA ALA A 131 4.66 7.84 -16.92
C ALA A 131 4.43 6.93 -15.71
N ALA A 132 3.57 7.34 -14.77
CA ALA A 132 3.18 6.50 -13.64
C ALA A 132 2.48 5.21 -14.08
N ARG A 133 1.67 5.25 -15.16
CA ARG A 133 1.07 4.05 -15.74
C ARG A 133 2.13 3.16 -16.39
N ALA A 134 2.92 3.71 -17.29
CA ALA A 134 3.94 2.96 -18.05
C ALA A 134 4.95 2.27 -17.11
N SER A 135 5.29 2.91 -15.99
CA SER A 135 6.17 2.34 -14.96
C SER A 135 5.56 1.15 -14.21
N GLY A 136 4.27 0.88 -14.38
CA GLY A 136 3.56 -0.16 -13.61
C GLY A 136 3.32 0.22 -12.14
N LEU A 137 3.43 1.50 -11.77
CA LEU A 137 3.31 1.98 -10.39
C LEU A 137 1.89 1.85 -9.86
N VAL A 138 1.78 1.21 -8.70
CA VAL A 138 0.59 1.19 -7.84
C VAL A 138 0.89 1.87 -6.51
N GLY A 139 -0.12 2.08 -5.67
CA GLY A 139 0.09 2.55 -4.31
C GLY A 139 0.88 1.55 -3.48
N LEU A 140 2.13 1.87 -3.16
CA LEU A 140 3.08 0.95 -2.52
C LEU A 140 2.89 0.79 -1.01
N GLY A 141 2.01 1.57 -0.40
CA GLY A 141 1.66 1.48 1.03
C GLY A 141 0.61 0.41 1.37
N GLY A 142 0.35 -0.57 0.51
CA GLY A 142 -0.54 -1.71 0.76
C GLY A 142 -1.88 -1.70 0.01
N ALA A 143 -2.41 -0.53 -0.36
CA ALA A 143 -3.75 -0.44 -0.97
C ALA A 143 -3.80 -0.86 -2.45
N GLY A 144 -2.68 -0.83 -3.18
CA GLY A 144 -2.59 -1.26 -4.58
C GLY A 144 -3.43 -0.46 -5.58
N ALA A 145 -3.85 0.76 -5.26
CA ALA A 145 -4.58 1.61 -6.17
C ALA A 145 -3.64 2.17 -7.25
N PHE A 146 -4.14 2.33 -8.48
CA PHE A 146 -3.37 2.92 -9.57
C PHE A 146 -2.97 4.37 -9.27
N SER A 147 -1.68 4.63 -9.10
CA SER A 147 -1.16 5.95 -8.72
C SER A 147 -1.37 7.01 -9.80
N GLY A 148 -1.38 6.65 -11.08
CA GLY A 148 -1.65 7.57 -12.19
C GLY A 148 -3.03 8.25 -12.12
N LEU A 149 -4.05 7.56 -11.59
CA LEU A 149 -5.37 8.17 -11.37
C LEU A 149 -5.33 9.31 -10.37
N LYS A 150 -4.48 9.21 -9.35
CA LYS A 150 -4.30 10.28 -8.37
C LYS A 150 -3.57 11.48 -8.96
N LEU A 151 -2.64 11.24 -9.88
CA LEU A 151 -1.84 12.27 -10.56
C LEU A 151 -2.63 12.95 -11.70
N ASN A 152 -3.56 12.24 -12.33
CA ASN A 152 -4.45 12.80 -13.34
C ASN A 152 -5.66 13.50 -12.70
N VAL A 153 -5.39 14.58 -12.00
CA VAL A 153 -6.42 15.36 -11.29
C VAL A 153 -7.39 15.97 -12.31
N PRO A 154 -8.72 15.75 -12.16
CA PRO A 154 -9.72 16.35 -13.04
C PRO A 154 -9.59 17.88 -13.10
N PRO A 155 -9.86 18.51 -14.26
CA PRO A 155 -9.68 19.96 -14.46
C PRO A 155 -10.53 20.83 -13.51
N ASP A 156 -11.66 20.33 -13.06
CA ASP A 156 -12.57 20.99 -12.12
C ASP A 156 -12.08 20.97 -10.67
N LYS A 157 -11.00 20.21 -10.37
CA LYS A 157 -10.44 20.09 -9.04
C LYS A 157 -9.06 20.74 -8.95
N LYS A 158 -8.92 21.66 -8.03
CA LYS A 158 -7.63 22.29 -7.73
C LYS A 158 -6.99 21.61 -6.53
N ILE A 159 -5.79 21.06 -6.72
CA ILE A 159 -4.95 20.55 -5.63
C ILE A 159 -4.04 21.69 -5.17
N ASP A 160 -4.08 22.00 -3.89
CA ASP A 160 -3.21 22.99 -3.27
C ASP A 160 -2.21 22.36 -2.27
N THR A 161 -2.43 21.11 -1.88
CA THR A 161 -1.63 20.43 -0.87
C THR A 161 -1.28 19.01 -1.31
N LEU A 162 0.02 18.71 -1.40
CA LEU A 162 0.54 17.34 -1.50
C LEU A 162 0.86 16.81 -0.09
N ILE A 163 0.34 15.66 0.27
CA ILE A 163 0.64 14.97 1.52
C ILE A 163 1.42 13.69 1.18
N VAL A 164 2.67 13.64 1.60
CA VAL A 164 3.49 12.42 1.53
C VAL A 164 3.24 11.61 2.79
N ASN A 165 2.64 10.45 2.62
CA ASN A 165 2.25 9.56 3.71
C ASN A 165 3.44 8.70 4.13
N VAL A 166 3.96 8.95 5.34
CA VAL A 166 5.03 8.20 6.02
C VAL A 166 4.54 7.71 7.39
N ALA A 167 3.22 7.71 7.63
CA ALA A 167 2.66 7.30 8.91
C ALA A 167 3.03 5.85 9.25
N GLU A 168 2.79 4.91 8.32
CA GLU A 168 3.11 3.49 8.50
C GLU A 168 2.61 2.94 9.85
N CYS A 169 1.31 3.11 10.08
CA CYS A 169 0.67 2.82 11.36
C CYS A 169 0.37 1.32 11.61
N GLU A 170 0.53 0.44 10.61
CA GLU A 170 0.38 -1.00 10.77
C GLU A 170 1.48 -1.57 11.69
N PRO A 171 1.15 -2.39 12.70
CA PRO A 171 2.16 -3.08 13.48
C PRO A 171 3.12 -3.91 12.61
N TYR A 172 4.33 -4.12 13.10
CA TYR A 172 5.44 -4.83 12.46
C TYR A 172 6.04 -4.11 11.24
N ILE A 173 5.24 -3.44 10.40
CA ILE A 173 5.69 -2.87 9.11
C ILE A 173 6.61 -1.67 9.33
N THR A 174 7.78 -1.69 8.64
CA THR A 174 8.83 -0.66 8.71
C THR A 174 9.41 -0.31 7.33
N SER A 175 8.77 -0.75 6.26
CA SER A 175 9.23 -0.56 4.88
C SER A 175 9.30 0.93 4.49
N ASP A 176 8.31 1.75 4.91
CA ASP A 176 8.28 3.19 4.65
C ASP A 176 9.27 3.95 5.55
N HIS A 177 9.49 3.48 6.80
CA HIS A 177 10.51 3.98 7.70
C HIS A 177 11.91 3.83 7.08
N ARG A 178 12.23 2.63 6.59
CA ARG A 178 13.50 2.37 5.92
C ARG A 178 13.64 3.14 4.61
N GLU A 179 12.56 3.30 3.85
CA GLU A 179 12.54 4.13 2.64
C GLU A 179 12.90 5.60 2.96
N ALA A 180 12.37 6.14 4.07
CA ALA A 180 12.67 7.50 4.52
C ALA A 180 14.16 7.68 4.85
N LEU A 181 14.76 6.69 5.54
CA LEU A 181 16.17 6.75 5.96
C LEU A 181 17.14 6.50 4.79
N GLU A 182 16.85 5.50 3.96
CA GLU A 182 17.78 5.03 2.93
C GLU A 182 17.65 5.81 1.62
N ASN A 183 16.46 6.34 1.29
CA ASN A 183 16.17 7.00 0.02
C ASN A 183 15.61 8.43 0.15
N GLY A 184 15.83 9.12 1.27
CA GLY A 184 15.24 10.43 1.54
C GLY A 184 15.49 11.48 0.45
N LYS A 185 16.70 11.51 -0.15
CA LYS A 185 17.01 12.42 -1.28
C LYS A 185 16.16 12.10 -2.53
N ASN A 186 15.95 10.83 -2.81
CA ASN A 186 15.14 10.39 -3.93
C ASN A 186 13.65 10.70 -3.70
N VAL A 187 13.18 10.57 -2.46
CA VAL A 187 11.84 11.01 -2.03
C VAL A 187 11.64 12.49 -2.34
N LEU A 188 12.60 13.34 -1.94
CA LEU A 188 12.52 14.77 -2.20
C LEU A 188 12.51 15.10 -3.69
N ALA A 189 13.37 14.44 -4.48
CA ALA A 189 13.39 14.60 -5.94
C ALA A 189 12.00 14.28 -6.56
N GLY A 190 11.33 13.24 -6.07
CA GLY A 190 9.96 12.90 -6.49
C GLY A 190 8.94 13.95 -6.05
N ILE A 191 9.04 14.46 -4.83
CA ILE A 191 8.21 15.55 -4.33
C ILE A 191 8.30 16.77 -5.24
N TYR A 192 9.53 17.22 -5.55
CA TYR A 192 9.73 18.42 -6.39
C TYR A 192 9.16 18.25 -7.78
N LYS A 193 9.36 17.08 -8.38
CA LYS A 193 8.84 16.83 -9.73
C LYS A 193 7.31 16.80 -9.74
N ILE A 194 6.68 16.19 -8.74
CA ILE A 194 5.21 16.16 -8.62
C ILE A 194 4.66 17.56 -8.38
N LYS A 195 5.25 18.32 -7.43
CA LYS A 195 4.76 19.67 -7.12
C LYS A 195 4.91 20.63 -8.28
N GLU A 196 6.04 20.58 -9.02
CA GLU A 196 6.30 21.39 -10.21
C GLU A 196 5.21 21.15 -11.29
N ILE A 197 4.97 19.89 -11.64
CA ILE A 197 4.04 19.51 -12.70
C ILE A 197 2.58 19.77 -12.30
N LEU A 198 2.23 19.59 -11.02
CA LEU A 198 0.87 19.81 -10.51
C LEU A 198 0.62 21.24 -10.06
N ASP A 199 1.61 22.11 -10.05
CA ASP A 199 1.55 23.50 -9.55
C ASP A 199 1.09 23.55 -8.09
N VAL A 200 1.74 22.75 -7.23
CA VAL A 200 1.44 22.64 -5.80
C VAL A 200 2.53 23.30 -4.98
N HIS A 201 2.16 24.31 -4.17
CA HIS A 201 3.08 25.10 -3.34
C HIS A 201 3.10 24.71 -1.86
N ARG A 202 2.39 23.65 -1.48
CA ARG A 202 2.33 23.19 -0.11
C ARG A 202 2.52 21.68 -0.04
N VAL A 203 3.64 21.24 0.50
CA VAL A 203 3.94 19.81 0.69
C VAL A 203 4.09 19.49 2.16
N ILE A 204 3.37 18.48 2.63
CA ILE A 204 3.44 17.98 4.01
C ILE A 204 3.94 16.55 3.99
N ILE A 205 5.13 16.30 4.52
CA ILE A 205 5.63 14.95 4.80
C ILE A 205 5.10 14.56 6.18
N ALA A 206 4.07 13.72 6.19
CA ALA A 206 3.34 13.36 7.41
C ALA A 206 3.85 12.02 7.96
N ILE A 207 4.54 12.06 9.12
CA ILE A 207 5.25 10.94 9.72
C ILE A 207 4.91 10.80 11.21
N GLU A 208 4.75 9.57 11.70
CA GLU A 208 4.46 9.32 13.12
C GLU A 208 5.67 9.55 14.03
N ASP A 209 5.41 10.01 15.26
CA ASP A 209 6.41 10.40 16.28
C ASP A 209 7.22 9.23 16.84
N ASN A 210 6.85 8.00 16.51
CA ASN A 210 7.61 6.79 16.83
C ASN A 210 8.80 6.51 15.86
N LYS A 211 9.11 7.44 14.93
CA LYS A 211 10.19 7.36 13.94
C LYS A 211 11.12 8.59 14.04
N PRO A 212 11.76 8.86 15.20
CA PRO A 212 12.50 10.09 15.42
C PRO A 212 13.69 10.28 14.48
N ASP A 213 14.39 9.21 14.12
CA ASP A 213 15.49 9.17 13.18
C ASP A 213 15.06 9.57 11.75
N ALA A 214 13.97 9.04 11.27
CA ALA A 214 13.42 9.40 9.96
C ALA A 214 12.86 10.83 9.94
N ILE A 215 12.24 11.29 11.04
CA ILE A 215 11.83 12.69 11.19
C ILE A 215 13.02 13.61 11.07
N GLU A 216 14.11 13.34 11.80
CA GLU A 216 15.32 14.14 11.75
C GLU A 216 15.96 14.13 10.34
N ALA A 217 16.06 12.94 9.71
CA ALA A 217 16.64 12.80 8.39
C ALA A 217 15.83 13.57 7.32
N LEU A 218 14.51 13.42 7.30
CA LEU A 218 13.65 14.11 6.33
C LEU A 218 13.59 15.62 6.59
N THR A 219 13.58 16.06 7.86
CA THR A 219 13.61 17.49 8.22
C THR A 219 14.90 18.14 7.74
N ARG A 220 16.05 17.51 7.99
CA ARG A 220 17.35 18.02 7.53
C ARG A 220 17.41 18.21 6.02
N ILE A 221 16.80 17.28 5.25
CA ILE A 221 16.77 17.38 3.79
C ILE A 221 15.74 18.42 3.33
N ALA A 222 14.58 18.51 3.97
CA ALA A 222 13.54 19.49 3.64
C ALA A 222 13.96 20.94 3.97
N ASP A 223 14.73 21.12 5.04
CA ASP A 223 15.22 22.44 5.48
C ASP A 223 16.49 22.89 4.72
N ASP A 224 17.04 22.09 3.81
CA ASP A 224 18.19 22.48 2.99
C ASP A 224 17.74 23.47 1.89
N PRO A 225 18.20 24.74 1.91
CA PRO A 225 17.81 25.76 0.92
C PRO A 225 18.18 25.40 -0.53
N LYS A 226 19.12 24.47 -0.73
CA LYS A 226 19.44 23.94 -2.06
C LYS A 226 18.40 22.96 -2.56
N MET A 227 17.73 22.29 -1.62
CA MET A 227 16.69 21.30 -1.90
C MET A 227 15.30 21.93 -1.88
N ASP A 228 15.00 22.88 -1.01
CA ASP A 228 13.73 23.60 -0.92
C ASP A 228 13.91 25.14 -0.85
N PRO A 229 14.28 25.78 -1.95
CA PRO A 229 14.58 27.21 -1.97
C PRO A 229 13.37 28.11 -1.65
N ASN A 230 12.16 27.61 -1.81
CA ASN A 230 10.92 28.36 -1.58
C ASN A 230 10.25 28.03 -0.24
N ASP A 231 10.85 27.15 0.57
CA ASP A 231 10.31 26.78 1.89
C ASP A 231 8.88 26.17 1.83
N GLU A 232 8.60 25.34 0.81
CA GLU A 232 7.29 24.77 0.49
C GLU A 232 7.07 23.35 1.00
N VAL A 233 8.11 22.71 1.56
CA VAL A 233 8.07 21.35 2.10
C VAL A 233 8.24 21.38 3.61
N ARG A 234 7.36 20.69 4.34
CA ARG A 234 7.42 20.58 5.79
C ARG A 234 7.20 19.16 6.27
N VAL A 235 7.98 18.76 7.25
CA VAL A 235 7.76 17.52 8.00
C VAL A 235 6.77 17.81 9.13
N LEU A 236 5.62 17.11 9.09
CA LEU A 236 4.60 17.18 10.15
C LEU A 236 4.68 15.91 10.99
N LYS A 237 5.06 16.09 12.25
CA LYS A 237 5.07 15.03 13.25
C LYS A 237 3.64 14.69 13.67
N LEU A 238 3.20 13.46 13.37
CA LEU A 238 1.91 12.92 13.76
C LEU A 238 2.04 12.16 15.08
N HIS A 239 0.95 12.08 15.82
CA HIS A 239 0.88 11.17 16.97
C HIS A 239 0.75 9.72 16.49
N ALA A 240 1.61 8.82 16.99
CA ALA A 240 1.57 7.41 16.63
C ALA A 240 0.27 6.77 17.13
N SER A 241 -0.60 6.42 16.20
CA SER A 241 -1.92 5.84 16.47
C SER A 241 -2.44 5.12 15.22
N TYR A 242 -3.33 4.16 15.40
CA TYR A 242 -3.90 3.43 14.28
C TYR A 242 -5.37 3.82 14.06
N PRO A 243 -5.83 4.15 12.85
CA PRO A 243 -5.17 4.08 11.54
C PRO A 243 -4.70 5.46 11.02
N GLN A 244 -3.64 6.02 11.58
CA GLN A 244 -3.12 7.35 11.26
C GLN A 244 -2.77 7.53 9.76
N GLY A 245 -2.29 6.45 9.11
CA GLY A 245 -1.94 6.43 7.69
C GLY A 245 -3.13 6.30 6.73
N ALA A 246 -4.36 6.08 7.21
CA ALA A 246 -5.53 6.02 6.35
C ALA A 246 -5.81 7.39 5.71
N GLU A 247 -5.94 7.46 4.37
CA GLU A 247 -5.96 8.73 3.62
C GLU A 247 -6.88 9.80 4.21
N LYS A 248 -8.13 9.44 4.54
CA LYS A 248 -9.11 10.41 5.08
C LYS A 248 -8.74 10.91 6.48
N VAL A 249 -8.18 10.03 7.31
CA VAL A 249 -7.67 10.38 8.65
C VAL A 249 -6.45 11.27 8.50
N LEU A 250 -5.53 10.91 7.60
CA LEU A 250 -4.30 11.65 7.35
C LEU A 250 -4.58 13.06 6.80
N VAL A 251 -5.50 13.21 5.84
CA VAL A 251 -5.92 14.53 5.33
C VAL A 251 -6.43 15.40 6.47
N GLN A 252 -7.30 14.87 7.34
CA GLN A 252 -7.80 15.62 8.49
C GLN A 252 -6.67 15.97 9.47
N ALA A 253 -5.79 15.03 9.80
CA ALA A 253 -4.66 15.26 10.70
C ALA A 253 -3.69 16.32 10.16
N ALA A 254 -3.41 16.28 8.86
CA ALA A 254 -2.42 17.15 8.22
C ALA A 254 -2.98 18.54 7.85
N THR A 255 -4.27 18.68 7.59
CA THR A 255 -4.84 19.93 7.04
C THR A 255 -6.06 20.46 7.77
N GLY A 256 -6.66 19.69 8.67
CA GLY A 256 -7.96 20.00 9.29
C GLY A 256 -9.16 19.80 8.36
N ARG A 257 -8.95 19.51 7.08
CA ARG A 257 -10.02 19.32 6.08
C ARG A 257 -10.62 17.93 6.24
N LYS A 258 -11.94 17.82 6.05
CA LYS A 258 -12.66 16.54 6.14
C LYS A 258 -13.11 16.10 4.76
N VAL A 259 -12.63 14.94 4.32
CA VAL A 259 -13.06 14.32 3.08
C VAL A 259 -14.50 13.81 3.25
N PRO A 260 -15.46 14.20 2.38
CA PRO A 260 -16.86 13.80 2.52
C PRO A 260 -17.05 12.28 2.35
N ALA A 261 -18.23 11.79 2.76
CA ALA A 261 -18.61 10.40 2.52
C ALA A 261 -18.63 10.11 1.01
N GLY A 262 -18.04 8.98 0.59
CA GLY A 262 -17.87 8.64 -0.83
C GLY A 262 -16.83 9.47 -1.58
N GLY A 263 -16.35 10.60 -1.01
CA GLY A 263 -15.38 11.49 -1.64
C GLY A 263 -13.93 11.02 -1.54
N LEU A 264 -13.06 11.71 -2.28
CA LEU A 264 -11.62 11.51 -2.38
C LEU A 264 -10.85 12.70 -1.77
N PRO A 265 -9.56 12.57 -1.42
CA PRO A 265 -8.73 13.70 -0.98
C PRO A 265 -8.76 14.91 -1.93
N ALA A 266 -8.85 14.67 -3.24
CA ALA A 266 -8.94 15.72 -4.26
C ALA A 266 -10.19 16.62 -4.11
N ASP A 267 -11.27 16.12 -3.51
CA ASP A 267 -12.50 16.91 -3.27
C ASP A 267 -12.29 18.02 -2.22
N VAL A 268 -11.20 17.91 -1.47
CA VAL A 268 -10.79 18.90 -0.47
C VAL A 268 -9.41 19.50 -0.79
N GLY A 269 -8.98 19.46 -2.04
CA GLY A 269 -7.75 20.09 -2.54
C GLY A 269 -6.46 19.36 -2.12
N CYS A 270 -6.55 18.10 -1.71
CA CYS A 270 -5.39 17.32 -1.26
C CYS A 270 -5.06 16.18 -2.23
N LEU A 271 -3.76 15.96 -2.43
CA LEU A 271 -3.24 14.74 -3.04
C LEU A 271 -2.45 13.96 -1.98
N VAL A 272 -2.76 12.67 -1.80
CA VAL A 272 -2.03 11.81 -0.85
C VAL A 272 -1.27 10.73 -1.60
N MET A 273 0.05 10.67 -1.39
CA MET A 273 0.91 9.65 -1.96
C MET A 273 1.77 8.98 -0.88
N ASN A 274 1.93 7.66 -0.97
CA ASN A 274 2.86 6.94 -0.12
C ASN A 274 4.31 7.31 -0.45
N ILE A 275 5.20 7.36 0.55
CA ILE A 275 6.62 7.73 0.39
C ILE A 275 7.35 6.85 -0.62
N GLY A 276 7.15 5.52 -0.58
CA GLY A 276 7.74 4.59 -1.54
C GLY A 276 7.27 4.84 -2.97
N SER A 277 5.99 5.23 -3.16
CA SER A 277 5.46 5.56 -4.49
C SER A 277 6.08 6.84 -5.06
N VAL A 278 6.32 7.85 -4.20
CA VAL A 278 6.99 9.11 -4.58
C VAL A 278 8.46 8.84 -4.96
N SER A 279 9.18 8.11 -4.11
CA SER A 279 10.57 7.70 -4.33
C SER A 279 10.74 6.87 -5.62
N PHE A 280 9.87 5.89 -5.83
CA PHE A 280 9.88 5.06 -7.03
C PHE A 280 9.65 5.90 -8.30
N LEU A 281 8.69 6.83 -8.28
CA LEU A 281 8.40 7.69 -9.44
C LEU A 281 9.63 8.53 -9.84
N ALA A 282 10.37 9.07 -8.86
CA ALA A 282 11.64 9.76 -9.12
C ALA A 282 12.68 8.84 -9.77
N SER A 283 12.80 7.62 -9.27
CA SER A 283 13.70 6.61 -9.84
C SER A 283 13.33 6.27 -11.28
N TYR A 284 12.05 6.04 -11.55
CA TYR A 284 11.55 5.75 -12.90
C TYR A 284 11.84 6.90 -13.87
N MET A 285 11.56 8.14 -13.48
CA MET A 285 11.84 9.31 -14.33
C MET A 285 13.32 9.45 -14.68
N ARG A 286 14.21 9.01 -13.81
CA ARG A 286 15.66 9.05 -14.02
C ARG A 286 16.19 7.87 -14.84
N THR A 287 15.63 6.67 -14.66
CA THR A 287 16.22 5.43 -15.20
C THR A 287 15.35 4.75 -16.26
N GLY A 288 14.06 5.02 -16.29
CA GLY A 288 13.08 4.28 -17.09
C GLY A 288 12.76 2.88 -16.57
N MET A 289 13.44 2.39 -15.51
CA MET A 289 13.19 1.06 -14.97
C MET A 289 11.80 0.98 -14.34
N PRO A 290 10.91 0.11 -14.86
CA PRO A 290 9.57 -0.06 -14.30
C PRO A 290 9.60 -0.76 -12.93
N LEU A 291 8.44 -0.89 -12.29
CA LEU A 291 8.30 -1.50 -10.98
C LEU A 291 8.51 -3.02 -11.06
N THR A 292 9.73 -3.44 -10.84
CA THR A 292 10.19 -4.84 -10.86
C THR A 292 10.59 -5.34 -9.48
N MET A 293 10.95 -4.41 -8.57
CA MET A 293 11.41 -4.74 -7.21
C MET A 293 10.48 -4.11 -6.17
N LYS A 294 10.34 -4.76 -5.03
CA LYS A 294 9.50 -4.27 -3.94
C LYS A 294 10.22 -4.41 -2.59
N ARG A 295 10.27 -3.32 -1.80
CA ARG A 295 10.67 -3.38 -0.40
C ARG A 295 9.52 -3.95 0.42
N VAL A 296 9.78 -4.97 1.21
CA VAL A 296 8.83 -5.60 2.13
C VAL A 296 9.47 -5.78 3.50
N THR A 297 8.68 -5.62 4.55
CA THR A 297 9.05 -6.02 5.90
C THR A 297 8.74 -7.51 6.06
N VAL A 298 9.69 -8.29 6.51
CA VAL A 298 9.51 -9.71 6.90
C VAL A 298 9.66 -9.79 8.40
N ASP A 299 8.59 -10.17 9.12
CA ASP A 299 8.56 -10.16 10.60
C ASP A 299 7.48 -11.13 11.12
N GLY A 300 7.39 -11.25 12.43
CA GLY A 300 6.46 -12.13 13.15
C GLY A 300 7.18 -13.19 13.97
N SER A 301 6.48 -13.78 14.93
CA SER A 301 7.09 -14.71 15.92
C SER A 301 7.66 -15.98 15.31
N ALA A 302 7.19 -16.38 14.12
CA ALA A 302 7.71 -17.56 13.43
C ALA A 302 8.82 -17.24 12.41
N VAL A 303 9.31 -15.99 12.31
CA VAL A 303 10.41 -15.61 11.41
C VAL A 303 11.75 -15.69 12.15
N GLN A 304 12.73 -16.38 11.56
CA GLN A 304 14.04 -16.57 12.19
C GLN A 304 14.83 -15.27 12.31
N ASN A 305 14.94 -14.48 11.23
CA ASN A 305 15.69 -13.24 11.19
C ASN A 305 14.82 -12.11 10.60
N PRO A 306 14.00 -11.43 11.42
CA PRO A 306 13.17 -10.32 10.96
C PRO A 306 14.01 -9.20 10.34
N GLN A 307 13.60 -8.72 9.13
CA GLN A 307 14.31 -7.69 8.40
C GLN A 307 13.46 -7.05 7.29
N ASN A 308 13.94 -5.95 6.72
CA ASN A 308 13.40 -5.42 5.48
C ASN A 308 14.18 -5.98 4.29
N VAL A 309 13.47 -6.38 3.23
CA VAL A 309 14.05 -6.98 2.03
C VAL A 309 13.54 -6.28 0.78
N ILE A 310 14.41 -5.98 -0.18
CA ILE A 310 14.03 -5.64 -1.54
C ILE A 310 13.98 -6.96 -2.34
N VAL A 311 12.78 -7.28 -2.82
CA VAL A 311 12.44 -8.58 -3.42
C VAL A 311 12.03 -8.38 -4.88
N PRO A 312 12.47 -9.23 -5.84
CA PRO A 312 11.89 -9.28 -7.18
C PRO A 312 10.39 -9.59 -7.08
N ILE A 313 9.54 -8.79 -7.74
CA ILE A 313 8.09 -9.03 -7.74
C ILE A 313 7.81 -10.36 -8.43
N GLY A 314 6.98 -11.19 -7.80
CA GLY A 314 6.69 -12.55 -8.29
C GLY A 314 7.46 -13.66 -7.57
N THR A 315 8.44 -13.32 -6.72
CA THR A 315 9.13 -14.28 -5.84
C THR A 315 8.14 -14.89 -4.87
N LYS A 316 8.22 -16.20 -4.62
CA LYS A 316 7.37 -16.87 -3.65
C LYS A 316 7.65 -16.38 -2.22
N ILE A 317 6.61 -16.30 -1.39
CA ILE A 317 6.76 -15.95 0.03
C ILE A 317 7.73 -16.88 0.72
N ARG A 318 7.69 -18.19 0.44
CA ARG A 318 8.61 -19.19 1.00
C ARG A 318 10.08 -18.82 0.77
N GLU A 319 10.44 -18.47 -0.46
CA GLU A 319 11.82 -18.10 -0.80
C GLU A 319 12.28 -16.83 -0.07
N VAL A 320 11.36 -15.87 0.13
CA VAL A 320 11.64 -14.67 0.93
C VAL A 320 11.84 -15.01 2.39
N MET A 321 11.03 -15.93 2.95
CA MET A 321 11.20 -16.42 4.32
C MET A 321 12.53 -17.17 4.48
N GLU A 322 12.89 -18.04 3.54
CA GLU A 322 14.17 -18.75 3.51
C GLU A 322 15.36 -17.80 3.46
N PHE A 323 15.29 -16.73 2.65
CA PHE A 323 16.30 -15.67 2.63
C PHE A 323 16.44 -14.97 3.99
N CYS A 324 15.38 -14.92 4.78
CA CYS A 324 15.37 -14.43 6.16
C CYS A 324 15.74 -15.51 7.20
N GLY A 325 16.31 -16.63 6.79
CA GLY A 325 16.75 -17.72 7.68
C GLY A 325 15.69 -18.80 7.93
N GLY A 326 14.54 -18.72 7.28
CA GLY A 326 13.44 -19.68 7.42
C GLY A 326 12.52 -19.38 8.60
N TYR A 327 11.72 -20.38 8.94
CA TYR A 327 10.80 -20.31 10.08
C TYR A 327 11.45 -20.88 11.36
N THR A 328 11.13 -20.29 12.51
CA THR A 328 11.51 -20.81 13.83
C THR A 328 10.66 -22.00 14.27
N GLU A 329 9.41 -22.03 13.80
CA GLU A 329 8.41 -23.08 14.00
C GLU A 329 7.46 -23.09 12.80
N GLU A 330 6.63 -24.13 12.65
CA GLU A 330 5.60 -24.18 11.60
C GLU A 330 4.62 -23.02 11.75
N PRO A 331 4.54 -22.09 10.77
CA PRO A 331 3.69 -20.92 10.91
C PRO A 331 2.20 -21.30 10.90
N GLN A 332 1.50 -20.89 11.94
CA GLN A 332 0.05 -21.11 12.06
C GLN A 332 -0.76 -19.99 11.39
N LYS A 333 -0.11 -18.88 11.05
CA LYS A 333 -0.74 -17.79 10.32
C LYS A 333 0.30 -17.03 9.49
N LEU A 334 0.02 -16.93 8.20
CA LEU A 334 0.77 -16.10 7.26
C LEU A 334 -0.09 -14.92 6.83
N ILE A 335 0.48 -13.71 6.75
CA ILE A 335 -0.23 -12.49 6.35
C ILE A 335 0.59 -11.74 5.29
N MET A 336 -0.06 -11.38 4.19
CA MET A 336 0.43 -10.41 3.22
C MET A 336 -0.04 -9.01 3.61
N GLY A 337 0.88 -8.13 3.98
CA GLY A 337 0.62 -6.81 4.58
C GLY A 337 0.72 -6.82 6.10
N GLY A 338 0.17 -5.79 6.76
CA GLY A 338 0.15 -5.69 8.22
C GLY A 338 -1.01 -6.48 8.86
N PRO A 339 -0.99 -6.68 10.19
CA PRO A 339 -1.96 -7.56 10.86
C PRO A 339 -3.37 -6.97 10.95
N MET A 340 -3.53 -5.65 10.73
CA MET A 340 -4.83 -4.98 10.85
C MET A 340 -5.62 -4.96 9.54
N MET A 341 -4.98 -4.69 8.41
CA MET A 341 -5.62 -4.59 7.09
C MET A 341 -5.12 -5.63 6.09
N GLY A 342 -4.03 -6.31 6.36
CA GLY A 342 -3.47 -7.36 5.50
C GLY A 342 -4.42 -8.55 5.31
N VAL A 343 -4.01 -9.45 4.45
CA VAL A 343 -4.79 -10.64 4.07
C VAL A 343 -4.05 -11.89 4.56
N ALA A 344 -4.73 -12.68 5.39
CA ALA A 344 -4.21 -13.99 5.77
C ALA A 344 -4.24 -14.95 4.57
N VAL A 345 -3.17 -15.71 4.41
CA VAL A 345 -3.01 -16.66 3.32
C VAL A 345 -2.80 -18.07 3.87
N THR A 346 -3.13 -19.08 3.06
CA THR A 346 -3.11 -20.49 3.47
C THR A 346 -1.83 -21.21 3.05
N THR A 347 -0.97 -20.54 2.28
CA THR A 347 0.28 -21.11 1.76
C THR A 347 1.30 -20.00 1.49
N ASP A 348 2.56 -20.33 1.63
CA ASP A 348 3.70 -19.49 1.29
C ASP A 348 4.20 -19.66 -0.17
N GLU A 349 3.48 -20.47 -0.97
CA GLU A 349 3.72 -20.60 -2.41
C GLU A 349 3.18 -19.39 -3.23
N LEU A 350 2.48 -18.48 -2.58
CA LEU A 350 1.97 -17.27 -3.24
C LEU A 350 3.11 -16.29 -3.54
N PRO A 351 3.03 -15.58 -4.69
CA PRO A 351 4.04 -14.61 -5.06
C PRO A 351 3.90 -13.29 -4.30
N VAL A 352 5.02 -12.61 -4.07
CA VAL A 352 5.05 -11.21 -3.67
C VAL A 352 4.48 -10.35 -4.80
N LEU A 353 3.53 -9.48 -4.44
CA LEU A 353 2.83 -8.60 -5.37
C LEU A 353 3.31 -7.15 -5.22
N LYS A 354 3.03 -6.32 -6.22
CA LYS A 354 3.38 -4.88 -6.25
C LYS A 354 2.98 -4.11 -5.00
N GLN A 355 1.79 -4.40 -4.45
CA GLN A 355 1.25 -3.69 -3.29
C GLN A 355 1.74 -4.20 -1.94
N ASN A 356 2.38 -5.37 -1.86
CA ASN A 356 2.81 -5.91 -0.58
C ASN A 356 3.87 -5.01 0.07
N ASN A 357 3.65 -4.63 1.32
CA ASN A 357 4.61 -3.88 2.15
C ASN A 357 5.10 -4.69 3.35
N GLY A 358 4.53 -5.89 3.57
CA GLY A 358 4.95 -6.80 4.62
C GLY A 358 4.53 -8.24 4.33
N LEU A 359 5.30 -9.15 4.89
CA LEU A 359 5.07 -10.59 4.93
C LEU A 359 5.28 -11.01 6.37
N LEU A 360 4.20 -11.42 7.04
CA LEU A 360 4.25 -11.76 8.47
C LEU A 360 3.94 -13.24 8.67
N ALA A 361 4.73 -13.88 9.52
CA ALA A 361 4.53 -15.27 9.92
C ALA A 361 4.44 -15.38 11.44
N PHE A 362 3.34 -15.97 11.94
CA PHE A 362 3.07 -16.09 13.35
C PHE A 362 2.98 -17.56 13.78
N GLY A 363 3.62 -17.88 14.91
CA GLY A 363 3.54 -19.17 15.58
C GLY A 363 2.20 -19.38 16.29
N ALA A 364 2.09 -20.51 16.99
CA ALA A 364 0.83 -20.97 17.57
C ALA A 364 0.23 -20.02 18.60
N GLU A 365 1.04 -19.34 19.41
CA GLU A 365 0.55 -18.43 20.45
C GLU A 365 -0.11 -17.17 19.87
N GLU A 366 0.58 -16.47 18.97
CA GLU A 366 0.09 -15.22 18.38
C GLU A 366 -0.97 -15.46 17.30
N ALA A 367 -0.94 -16.62 16.64
CA ALA A 367 -1.94 -17.03 15.67
C ALA A 367 -3.28 -17.44 16.28
N ARG A 368 -3.33 -17.62 17.60
CA ARG A 368 -4.51 -18.12 18.32
C ARG A 368 -5.74 -17.26 18.04
N LEU A 369 -6.79 -17.88 17.53
CA LEU A 369 -8.09 -17.26 17.36
C LEU A 369 -8.92 -17.48 18.62
N LEU A 370 -9.37 -16.37 19.21
CA LEU A 370 -10.32 -16.43 20.32
C LEU A 370 -11.75 -16.62 19.79
N GLU A 371 -12.52 -17.47 20.47
CA GLU A 371 -13.90 -17.69 20.12
C GLU A 371 -14.75 -16.45 20.37
N PRO A 372 -15.57 -16.01 19.38
CA PRO A 372 -16.44 -14.86 19.56
C PRO A 372 -17.61 -15.20 20.50
N THR A 373 -17.95 -14.23 21.35
CA THR A 373 -19.14 -14.31 22.21
C THR A 373 -20.20 -13.32 21.76
N ASP A 374 -21.36 -13.33 22.39
CA ASP A 374 -22.45 -12.41 22.07
C ASP A 374 -22.07 -10.94 22.33
N CYS A 375 -22.64 -10.06 21.50
CA CYS A 375 -22.40 -8.63 21.63
C CYS A 375 -23.00 -8.08 22.93
N ILE A 376 -22.14 -7.59 23.84
CA ILE A 376 -22.54 -6.99 25.11
C ILE A 376 -22.98 -5.52 25.01
N ARG A 377 -23.06 -4.96 23.80
CA ARG A 377 -23.48 -3.56 23.51
C ARG A 377 -22.66 -2.48 24.20
N CYS A 378 -21.37 -2.70 24.47
CA CYS A 378 -20.50 -1.78 25.21
C CYS A 378 -20.12 -0.50 24.45
N GLY A 379 -20.40 -0.38 23.15
CA GLY A 379 -20.11 0.81 22.33
C GLY A 379 -18.65 1.01 21.92
N ARG A 380 -17.67 0.18 22.37
CA ARG A 380 -16.25 0.36 22.06
C ARG A 380 -15.95 0.39 20.54
N CYS A 381 -16.64 -0.43 19.74
CA CYS A 381 -16.49 -0.44 18.28
C CYS A 381 -16.94 0.87 17.63
N VAL A 382 -17.94 1.56 18.21
CA VAL A 382 -18.41 2.88 17.74
C VAL A 382 -17.39 3.95 18.09
N ALA A 383 -16.91 3.97 19.33
CA ALA A 383 -15.90 4.91 19.79
C ALA A 383 -14.57 4.78 19.00
N ALA A 384 -14.18 3.55 18.63
CA ALA A 384 -12.98 3.28 17.85
C ALA A 384 -13.14 3.54 16.34
N CYS A 385 -14.35 3.76 15.82
CA CYS A 385 -14.55 3.92 14.38
C CYS A 385 -14.14 5.32 13.91
N PRO A 386 -13.07 5.48 13.09
CA PRO A 386 -12.64 6.78 12.59
C PRO A 386 -13.59 7.39 11.56
N MET A 387 -14.53 6.57 11.04
CA MET A 387 -15.53 7.00 10.06
C MET A 387 -16.91 7.28 10.67
N ASN A 388 -17.00 7.32 12.01
CA ASN A 388 -18.26 7.57 12.75
C ASN A 388 -19.41 6.60 12.41
N LEU A 389 -19.08 5.36 12.04
CA LEU A 389 -20.07 4.32 11.75
C LEU A 389 -20.51 3.61 13.05
N VAL A 390 -21.53 2.76 12.91
CA VAL A 390 -22.00 1.88 13.99
C VAL A 390 -21.69 0.40 13.64
N PRO A 391 -20.41 -0.06 13.84
CA PRO A 391 -19.96 -1.35 13.33
C PRO A 391 -20.77 -2.55 13.80
N ALA A 392 -21.23 -2.57 15.06
CA ALA A 392 -22.08 -3.64 15.59
C ALA A 392 -23.45 -3.74 14.89
N LYS A 393 -24.01 -2.62 14.40
CA LYS A 393 -25.23 -2.66 13.58
C LYS A 393 -24.92 -3.15 12.16
N LEU A 394 -23.80 -2.69 11.57
CA LEU A 394 -23.37 -3.16 10.25
C LEU A 394 -23.16 -4.67 10.25
N GLU A 395 -22.47 -5.22 11.26
CA GLU A 395 -22.31 -6.67 11.44
C GLU A 395 -23.66 -7.38 11.45
N LYS A 396 -24.58 -6.95 12.34
CA LYS A 396 -25.90 -7.56 12.51
C LYS A 396 -26.71 -7.59 11.22
N TYR A 397 -26.71 -6.48 10.44
CA TYR A 397 -27.47 -6.41 9.19
C TYR A 397 -26.77 -7.14 8.04
N ALA A 398 -25.43 -7.22 8.06
CA ALA A 398 -24.68 -8.05 7.11
C ALA A 398 -24.99 -9.55 7.29
N GLU A 399 -25.03 -10.05 8.54
CA GLU A 399 -25.42 -11.42 8.88
C GLU A 399 -26.85 -11.74 8.39
N ARG A 400 -27.75 -10.76 8.43
CA ARG A 400 -29.13 -10.87 7.96
C ARG A 400 -29.32 -10.63 6.47
N LYS A 401 -28.27 -10.25 5.75
CA LYS A 401 -28.30 -9.85 4.32
C LYS A 401 -29.28 -8.70 4.04
N ASP A 402 -29.49 -7.83 5.02
CA ASP A 402 -30.41 -6.68 4.92
C ASP A 402 -29.71 -5.51 4.21
N VAL A 403 -29.73 -5.55 2.87
CA VAL A 403 -29.01 -4.60 2.03
C VAL A 403 -29.52 -3.17 2.18
N GLU A 404 -30.82 -2.98 2.38
CA GLU A 404 -31.42 -1.65 2.56
C GLU A 404 -30.90 -0.96 3.85
N MET A 405 -30.87 -1.73 4.95
CA MET A 405 -30.31 -1.22 6.21
C MET A 405 -28.79 -1.00 6.12
N LEU A 406 -28.04 -1.83 5.39
CA LEU A 406 -26.62 -1.64 5.17
C LEU A 406 -26.33 -0.34 4.40
N LYS A 407 -27.12 -0.02 3.36
CA LYS A 407 -27.04 1.24 2.62
C LYS A 407 -27.40 2.42 3.53
N LYS A 408 -28.49 2.34 4.30
CA LYS A 408 -28.92 3.38 5.24
C LYS A 408 -27.89 3.68 6.34
N LEU A 409 -27.05 2.71 6.69
CA LEU A 409 -25.97 2.82 7.68
C LEU A 409 -24.60 3.14 7.03
N ASP A 410 -24.58 3.55 5.77
CA ASP A 410 -23.39 3.98 5.02
C ASP A 410 -22.24 2.96 5.04
N ILE A 411 -22.56 1.64 4.89
CA ILE A 411 -21.57 0.58 4.94
C ILE A 411 -20.38 0.81 3.98
N MET A 412 -20.63 1.44 2.83
CA MET A 412 -19.59 1.72 1.82
C MET A 412 -18.55 2.73 2.28
N THR A 413 -18.85 3.54 3.29
CA THR A 413 -17.92 4.50 3.92
C THR A 413 -16.88 3.80 4.80
N CYS A 414 -17.12 2.55 5.22
CA CYS A 414 -16.15 1.79 6.03
C CYS A 414 -14.85 1.56 5.25
N MET A 415 -13.71 1.94 5.82
CA MET A 415 -12.37 1.71 5.25
C MET A 415 -11.75 0.36 5.62
N GLU A 416 -12.47 -0.48 6.38
CA GLU A 416 -12.05 -1.84 6.80
C GLU A 416 -10.77 -1.88 7.64
N CYS A 417 -10.49 -0.81 8.37
CA CYS A 417 -9.25 -0.65 9.16
C CYS A 417 -9.10 -1.62 10.35
N GLY A 418 -10.13 -2.34 10.75
CA GLY A 418 -10.02 -3.31 11.85
C GLY A 418 -10.16 -2.74 13.27
N CYS A 419 -10.15 -1.41 13.49
CA CYS A 419 -10.25 -0.81 14.83
C CYS A 419 -11.43 -1.34 15.67
N CYS A 420 -12.59 -1.51 15.03
CA CYS A 420 -13.81 -2.01 15.69
C CYS A 420 -13.67 -3.48 16.15
N ALA A 421 -13.05 -4.34 15.34
CA ALA A 421 -12.80 -5.74 15.69
C ALA A 421 -11.72 -5.86 16.77
N PHE A 422 -10.62 -5.09 16.65
CA PHE A 422 -9.54 -5.04 17.64
C PHE A 422 -10.05 -4.60 19.02
N SER A 423 -10.89 -3.55 19.06
CA SER A 423 -11.43 -2.99 20.31
C SER A 423 -12.59 -3.82 20.90
N CYS A 424 -13.07 -4.87 20.21
CA CYS A 424 -14.21 -5.65 20.64
C CYS A 424 -13.83 -6.64 21.76
N PRO A 425 -14.37 -6.50 22.99
CA PRO A 425 -14.09 -7.45 24.06
C PRO A 425 -14.70 -8.83 23.81
N ALA A 426 -15.80 -8.90 23.03
CA ALA A 426 -16.48 -10.13 22.63
C ALA A 426 -15.83 -10.81 21.41
N LYS A 427 -14.68 -10.31 20.93
CA LYS A 427 -13.89 -10.88 19.82
C LYS A 427 -14.70 -11.15 18.53
N ARG A 428 -15.72 -10.33 18.30
CA ARG A 428 -16.60 -10.47 17.13
C ARG A 428 -15.87 -10.20 15.82
N ARG A 429 -16.22 -10.93 14.79
CA ARG A 429 -15.64 -10.86 13.44
C ARG A 429 -16.26 -9.73 12.62
N ILE A 430 -16.27 -8.51 13.18
CA ILE A 430 -17.02 -7.36 12.65
C ILE A 430 -16.57 -6.98 11.23
N VAL A 431 -15.25 -6.92 10.97
CA VAL A 431 -14.73 -6.52 9.64
C VAL A 431 -15.10 -7.54 8.57
N GLN A 432 -15.01 -8.83 8.86
CA GLN A 432 -15.39 -9.89 7.94
C GLN A 432 -16.88 -9.80 7.57
N ALA A 433 -17.75 -9.57 8.55
CA ALA A 433 -19.18 -9.35 8.31
C ALA A 433 -19.42 -8.08 7.47
N ILE A 434 -18.70 -6.98 7.72
CA ILE A 434 -18.80 -5.75 6.93
C ILE A 434 -18.34 -5.99 5.48
N ARG A 435 -17.24 -6.69 5.26
CA ARG A 435 -16.78 -7.09 3.90
C ARG A 435 -17.85 -7.86 3.15
N LEU A 436 -18.49 -8.81 3.81
CA LEU A 436 -19.60 -9.58 3.25
C LEU A 436 -20.81 -8.68 2.95
N GLY A 437 -21.16 -7.77 3.87
CA GLY A 437 -22.22 -6.79 3.67
C GLY A 437 -21.99 -5.87 2.47
N LYS A 438 -20.76 -5.39 2.29
CA LYS A 438 -20.36 -4.61 1.10
C LYS A 438 -20.50 -5.41 -0.20
N TYR A 439 -20.13 -6.69 -0.17
CA TYR A 439 -20.33 -7.58 -1.31
C TYR A 439 -21.83 -7.68 -1.70
N TYR A 440 -22.74 -7.82 -0.72
CA TYR A 440 -24.16 -7.86 -0.99
C TYR A 440 -24.67 -6.55 -1.60
N VAL A 441 -24.24 -5.40 -1.08
CA VAL A 441 -24.61 -4.09 -1.63
C VAL A 441 -24.13 -3.93 -3.08
N LYS A 442 -22.88 -4.30 -3.38
CA LYS A 442 -22.32 -4.23 -4.74
C LYS A 442 -23.04 -5.19 -5.70
N LYS A 443 -23.31 -6.42 -5.25
CA LYS A 443 -24.03 -7.44 -6.06
C LYS A 443 -25.44 -6.99 -6.42
N GLU A 444 -26.13 -6.31 -5.51
CA GLU A 444 -27.46 -5.76 -5.79
C GLU A 444 -27.39 -4.58 -6.78
N ALA A 445 -26.41 -3.70 -6.63
CA ALA A 445 -26.21 -2.59 -7.56
C ALA A 445 -25.90 -3.06 -8.99
N ALA A 446 -25.18 -4.18 -9.15
CA ALA A 446 -24.85 -4.78 -10.45
C ALA A 446 -26.03 -5.49 -11.14
N LYS A 447 -27.16 -5.68 -10.45
CA LYS A 447 -28.39 -6.27 -11.02
C LYS A 447 -29.35 -5.22 -11.59
N LYS A 448 -29.13 -3.96 -11.28
CA LYS A 448 -29.88 -2.80 -11.80
C LYS A 448 -29.14 -2.20 -12.99
#